data_dc8305085be5a17d347facdab0736449
#
_entry.id   dc8305085be5a17d347facdab0736449
#
_cell.length_a   1.000
_cell.length_b   1.000
_cell.length_c   1.000
_cell.angle_alpha   90.00
_cell.angle_beta   90.00
_cell.angle_gamma   90.00
#
_symmetry.space_group_name_H-M   'P 1'
#
loop_
_entity.id
_entity.type
_entity.pdbx_description
1 polymer ?
#
loop_
_entity_poly.entity_id
_entity_poly.type
_entity_poly.pdbx_seq_one_letter_code
_entity_poly.pdbx_strand_id
1 'polypeptide(L)'
;MLILAFETSAKSCSAALHDGQKLLAESYQNSGLTHSQTLMVMAQDLLKVCGKSASDVTHLAVAAGPGSFTGVRIGVSAAKGFAWGAQLPVCGVSTLEAMALGLGAWEGHICCCMDARRKQVYNAIFLAENGKLTRITEDRAISLEELQSELEHIDGPIYLVGDGAALAHKTLGMDLILPPEHRQHQRASGVALAAIEAMNRGESTDGAALQPNYLRMSQAERERLERMKD
;
A
#
# COMPACT_ATOMS: atom_id res chain seq x y z
N MET A 1 0.60 9.42 -20.49
CA MET A 1 0.88 9.37 -19.05
C MET A 1 1.83 8.21 -18.79
N LEU A 2 2.88 8.39 -18.00
CA LEU A 2 3.77 7.33 -17.54
C LEU A 2 3.98 7.50 -16.03
N ILE A 3 3.50 6.54 -15.26
CA ILE A 3 3.51 6.57 -13.78
C ILE A 3 4.61 5.64 -13.29
N LEU A 4 5.50 6.15 -12.44
CA LEU A 4 6.44 5.34 -11.66
C LEU A 4 5.91 5.25 -10.23
N ALA A 5 5.53 4.04 -9.80
CA ALA A 5 4.92 3.78 -8.51
C ALA A 5 5.87 3.06 -7.55
N PHE A 6 5.78 3.39 -6.26
CA PHE A 6 6.60 2.83 -5.19
C PHE A 6 5.76 2.23 -4.06
N GLU A 7 6.15 1.05 -3.61
CA GLU A 7 5.58 0.40 -2.44
C GLU A 7 6.68 -0.10 -1.51
N THR A 8 6.68 0.41 -0.28
CA THR A 8 7.69 0.11 0.75
C THR A 8 7.10 0.03 2.15
N SER A 9 5.76 0.01 2.26
CA SER A 9 5.05 0.16 3.54
C SER A 9 5.10 -1.08 4.44
N ALA A 10 5.54 -2.23 3.92
CA ALA A 10 5.59 -3.50 4.63
C ALA A 10 6.96 -4.19 4.51
N LYS A 11 6.99 -5.54 4.58
CA LYS A 11 8.22 -6.33 4.41
C LYS A 11 8.68 -6.40 2.95
N SER A 12 7.72 -6.40 2.03
CA SER A 12 8.01 -6.35 0.60
C SER A 12 8.39 -4.94 0.16
N CYS A 13 9.19 -4.87 -0.90
CA CYS A 13 9.54 -3.65 -1.61
C CYS A 13 9.24 -3.86 -3.09
N SER A 14 8.60 -2.90 -3.73
CA SER A 14 8.35 -2.97 -5.16
C SER A 14 8.34 -1.59 -5.82
N ALA A 15 8.64 -1.60 -7.12
CA ALA A 15 8.45 -0.47 -8.03
C ALA A 15 7.68 -0.97 -9.25
N ALA A 16 6.82 -0.13 -9.81
CA ALA A 16 6.04 -0.44 -11.01
C ALA A 16 6.03 0.71 -11.99
N LEU A 17 5.95 0.38 -13.27
CA LEU A 17 5.79 1.33 -14.36
C LEU A 17 4.47 1.06 -15.06
N HIS A 18 3.60 2.08 -15.12
CA HIS A 18 2.25 1.98 -15.69
C HIS A 18 1.99 3.13 -16.67
N ASP A 19 1.40 2.86 -17.84
CA ASP A 19 1.19 3.89 -18.88
C ASP A 19 -0.19 4.57 -18.81
N GLY A 20 -0.94 4.28 -17.75
CA GLY A 20 -2.32 4.75 -17.54
C GLY A 20 -3.37 3.76 -18.04
N GLN A 21 -3.01 2.82 -18.90
CA GLN A 21 -3.91 1.77 -19.43
C GLN A 21 -3.50 0.38 -18.96
N LYS A 22 -2.20 0.11 -18.91
CA LYS A 22 -1.66 -1.20 -18.54
C LYS A 22 -0.38 -1.08 -17.71
N LEU A 23 -0.13 -2.10 -16.93
CA LEU A 23 1.15 -2.32 -16.29
C LEU A 23 2.20 -2.67 -17.34
N LEU A 24 3.26 -1.86 -17.43
CA LEU A 24 4.38 -2.11 -18.35
C LEU A 24 5.39 -3.09 -17.74
N ALA A 25 5.73 -2.87 -16.47
CA ALA A 25 6.63 -3.75 -15.72
C ALA A 25 6.47 -3.51 -14.21
N GLU A 26 6.76 -4.55 -13.42
CA GLU A 26 6.86 -4.47 -11.97
C GLU A 26 8.10 -5.24 -11.51
N SER A 27 8.86 -4.65 -10.59
CA SER A 27 9.91 -5.33 -9.85
C SER A 27 9.44 -5.48 -8.41
N TYR A 28 9.50 -6.69 -7.88
CA TYR A 28 9.02 -7.04 -6.55
C TYR A 28 10.07 -7.86 -5.81
N GLN A 29 10.32 -7.54 -4.57
CA GLN A 29 11.17 -8.36 -3.70
C GLN A 29 10.56 -8.49 -2.30
N ASN A 30 10.76 -9.66 -1.70
CA ASN A 30 10.45 -9.98 -0.31
C ASN A 30 11.60 -10.79 0.30
N SER A 31 12.84 -10.30 0.11
CA SER A 31 14.09 -10.99 0.47
C SER A 31 14.66 -10.54 1.82
N GLY A 32 14.01 -9.58 2.49
CA GLY A 32 14.49 -9.01 3.75
C GLY A 32 15.62 -7.98 3.59
N LEU A 33 15.98 -7.60 2.35
CA LEU A 33 16.92 -6.51 2.12
C LEU A 33 16.28 -5.16 2.45
N THR A 34 17.11 -4.19 2.84
CA THR A 34 16.67 -2.84 3.22
C THR A 34 16.12 -2.09 2.00
N HIS A 35 14.90 -1.59 2.11
CA HIS A 35 14.21 -0.89 1.01
C HIS A 35 14.99 0.31 0.45
N SER A 36 15.71 1.05 1.30
CA SER A 36 16.54 2.18 0.86
C SER A 36 17.70 1.77 -0.06
N GLN A 37 18.14 0.51 -0.02
CA GLN A 37 19.18 0.00 -0.89
C GLN A 37 18.63 -0.49 -2.22
N THR A 38 17.39 -0.96 -2.26
CA THR A 38 16.84 -1.69 -3.40
C THR A 38 15.86 -0.89 -4.24
N LEU A 39 15.04 -0.02 -3.63
CA LEU A 39 13.95 0.65 -4.32
C LEU A 39 14.39 1.42 -5.57
N MET A 40 15.41 2.28 -5.45
CA MET A 40 15.84 3.11 -6.59
C MET A 40 16.57 2.31 -7.66
N VAL A 41 17.25 1.21 -7.27
CA VAL A 41 17.84 0.27 -8.23
C VAL A 41 16.74 -0.43 -9.04
N MET A 42 15.68 -0.92 -8.36
CA MET A 42 14.51 -1.51 -9.02
C MET A 42 13.84 -0.54 -9.98
N ALA A 43 13.67 0.71 -9.58
CA ALA A 43 13.09 1.76 -10.44
C ALA A 43 13.93 2.03 -11.68
N GLN A 44 15.26 2.12 -11.53
CA GLN A 44 16.19 2.34 -12.63
C GLN A 44 16.18 1.16 -13.62
N ASP A 45 16.20 -0.07 -13.11
CA ASP A 45 16.16 -1.28 -13.93
C ASP A 45 14.85 -1.40 -14.70
N LEU A 46 13.71 -1.07 -14.07
CA LEU A 46 12.40 -1.05 -14.74
C LEU A 46 12.36 -0.08 -15.92
N LEU A 47 12.83 1.15 -15.71
CA LEU A 47 12.91 2.14 -16.78
C LEU A 47 13.76 1.61 -17.94
N LYS A 48 14.95 1.08 -17.63
CA LYS A 48 15.88 0.53 -18.62
C LYS A 48 15.27 -0.63 -19.40
N VAL A 49 14.64 -1.60 -18.73
CA VAL A 49 14.02 -2.76 -19.37
C VAL A 49 12.86 -2.36 -20.27
N CYS A 50 12.11 -1.31 -19.89
CA CYS A 50 11.03 -0.77 -20.71
C CYS A 50 11.50 0.19 -21.82
N GLY A 51 12.81 0.40 -22.01
CA GLY A 51 13.35 1.36 -22.97
C GLY A 51 12.98 2.79 -22.66
N LYS A 52 12.83 3.12 -21.36
CA LYS A 52 12.45 4.44 -20.83
C LYS A 52 13.58 5.04 -20.02
N SER A 53 13.53 6.35 -19.86
CA SER A 53 14.41 7.14 -19.03
C SER A 53 13.62 7.86 -17.93
N ALA A 54 14.31 8.45 -16.96
CA ALA A 54 13.66 9.24 -15.92
C ALA A 54 12.87 10.44 -16.49
N SER A 55 13.29 11.00 -17.62
CA SER A 55 12.60 12.11 -18.30
C SER A 55 11.29 11.71 -19.00
N ASP A 56 11.05 10.41 -19.20
CA ASP A 56 9.78 9.93 -19.76
C ASP A 56 8.69 9.81 -18.70
N VAL A 57 9.07 9.74 -17.42
CA VAL A 57 8.12 9.67 -16.30
C VAL A 57 7.35 10.99 -16.22
N THR A 58 6.04 10.90 -16.14
CA THR A 58 5.16 12.09 -16.07
C THR A 58 4.50 12.25 -14.69
N HIS A 59 4.41 11.19 -13.90
CA HIS A 59 3.79 11.17 -12.58
C HIS A 59 4.51 10.19 -11.65
N LEU A 60 4.56 10.53 -10.39
CA LEU A 60 4.97 9.61 -9.32
C LEU A 60 3.76 9.13 -8.53
N ALA A 61 3.82 7.90 -8.05
CA ALA A 61 2.85 7.37 -7.11
C ALA A 61 3.58 6.66 -5.96
N VAL A 62 3.03 6.73 -4.75
CA VAL A 62 3.63 6.06 -3.59
C VAL A 62 2.57 5.68 -2.57
N ALA A 63 2.70 4.50 -1.96
CA ALA A 63 1.95 4.14 -0.77
C ALA A 63 2.37 5.07 0.37
N ALA A 64 1.49 6.01 0.72
CA ALA A 64 1.74 7.00 1.77
C ALA A 64 1.41 6.49 3.18
N GLY A 65 0.93 5.27 3.30
CA GLY A 65 0.50 4.63 4.54
C GLY A 65 -0.97 4.21 4.49
N PRO A 66 -1.42 3.51 5.54
CA PRO A 66 -0.67 3.10 6.73
C PRO A 66 0.39 2.04 6.45
N GLY A 67 1.30 1.82 7.43
CA GLY A 67 2.31 0.78 7.32
C GLY A 67 3.49 0.95 8.28
N SER A 68 4.60 0.27 7.94
CA SER A 68 5.87 0.42 8.63
C SER A 68 6.35 1.87 8.59
N PHE A 69 6.56 2.47 9.77
CA PHE A 69 6.99 3.85 9.90
C PHE A 69 8.27 4.17 9.09
N THR A 70 9.26 3.28 9.15
CA THR A 70 10.50 3.41 8.37
C THR A 70 10.24 3.17 6.89
N GLY A 71 9.48 2.13 6.56
CA GLY A 71 9.19 1.76 5.17
C GLY A 71 8.45 2.87 4.43
N VAL A 72 7.35 3.38 4.98
CA VAL A 72 6.58 4.49 4.38
C VAL A 72 7.46 5.71 4.16
N ARG A 73 8.33 6.06 5.12
CA ARG A 73 9.25 7.20 4.96
C ARG A 73 10.25 7.01 3.82
N ILE A 74 10.76 5.80 3.63
CA ILE A 74 11.69 5.50 2.53
C ILE A 74 10.99 5.76 1.18
N GLY A 75 9.79 5.20 0.97
CA GLY A 75 9.04 5.39 -0.27
C GLY A 75 8.66 6.85 -0.52
N VAL A 76 8.08 7.50 0.49
CA VAL A 76 7.70 8.92 0.40
C VAL A 76 8.90 9.82 0.13
N SER A 77 10.04 9.59 0.81
CA SER A 77 11.25 10.39 0.56
C SER A 77 11.82 10.16 -0.83
N ALA A 78 11.83 8.94 -1.33
CA ALA A 78 12.25 8.63 -2.69
C ALA A 78 11.35 9.30 -3.74
N ALA A 79 10.01 9.20 -3.56
CA ALA A 79 9.05 9.85 -4.44
C ALA A 79 9.21 11.38 -4.42
N LYS A 80 9.34 11.99 -3.23
CA LYS A 80 9.59 13.45 -3.09
C LYS A 80 10.86 13.89 -3.77
N GLY A 81 11.96 13.16 -3.55
CA GLY A 81 13.25 13.50 -4.16
C GLY A 81 13.21 13.42 -5.69
N PHE A 82 12.60 12.36 -6.23
CA PHE A 82 12.44 12.21 -7.68
C PHE A 82 11.49 13.28 -8.25
N ALA A 83 10.33 13.50 -7.62
CA ALA A 83 9.36 14.50 -8.05
C ALA A 83 9.96 15.91 -8.06
N TRP A 84 10.72 16.26 -7.03
CA TRP A 84 11.38 17.56 -6.95
C TRP A 84 12.45 17.75 -8.03
N GLY A 85 13.31 16.76 -8.25
CA GLY A 85 14.35 16.82 -9.27
C GLY A 85 13.81 16.89 -10.70
N ALA A 86 12.67 16.27 -10.97
CA ALA A 86 12.04 16.21 -12.28
C ALA A 86 10.83 17.17 -12.45
N GLN A 87 10.48 17.94 -11.42
CA GLN A 87 9.31 18.84 -11.38
C GLN A 87 8.00 18.12 -11.75
N LEU A 88 7.78 16.92 -11.18
CA LEU A 88 6.64 16.06 -11.49
C LEU A 88 5.58 16.11 -10.38
N PRO A 89 4.30 15.96 -10.73
CA PRO A 89 3.25 15.71 -9.76
C PRO A 89 3.45 14.34 -9.12
N VAL A 90 3.04 14.22 -7.85
CA VAL A 90 3.10 12.99 -7.08
C VAL A 90 1.74 12.71 -6.44
N CYS A 91 1.36 11.44 -6.42
CA CYS A 91 0.15 10.96 -5.76
C CYS A 91 0.53 10.02 -4.60
N GLY A 92 0.19 10.43 -3.38
CA GLY A 92 0.26 9.57 -2.20
C GLY A 92 -1.07 8.85 -2.02
N VAL A 93 -1.05 7.51 -2.00
CA VAL A 93 -2.28 6.69 -1.89
C VAL A 93 -2.31 5.89 -0.59
N SER A 94 -3.51 5.46 -0.20
CA SER A 94 -3.69 4.49 0.87
C SER A 94 -3.05 3.16 0.49
N THR A 95 -2.21 2.62 1.37
CA THR A 95 -1.64 1.28 1.20
C THR A 95 -2.74 0.21 1.16
N LEU A 96 -3.79 0.38 1.96
CA LEU A 96 -4.90 -0.58 2.06
C LEU A 96 -5.74 -0.57 0.77
N GLU A 97 -6.00 0.61 0.21
CA GLU A 97 -6.69 0.73 -1.10
C GLU A 97 -5.85 0.13 -2.23
N ALA A 98 -4.55 0.40 -2.24
CA ALA A 98 -3.63 -0.18 -3.21
C ALA A 98 -3.61 -1.72 -3.14
N MET A 99 -3.67 -2.31 -1.94
CA MET A 99 -3.77 -3.77 -1.78
C MET A 99 -5.07 -4.32 -2.35
N ALA A 100 -6.20 -3.67 -2.06
CA ALA A 100 -7.51 -4.11 -2.57
C ALA A 100 -7.57 -4.07 -4.10
N LEU A 101 -7.10 -2.98 -4.72
CA LEU A 101 -7.01 -2.84 -6.17
C LEU A 101 -6.03 -3.85 -6.79
N GLY A 102 -4.91 -4.13 -6.11
CA GLY A 102 -3.90 -5.09 -6.54
C GLY A 102 -4.38 -6.55 -6.55
N LEU A 103 -5.40 -6.89 -5.75
CA LEU A 103 -6.00 -8.23 -5.77
C LEU A 103 -6.75 -8.50 -7.08
N GLY A 104 -7.36 -7.48 -7.66
CA GLY A 104 -8.07 -7.56 -8.93
C GLY A 104 -9.57 -7.86 -8.77
N ALA A 105 -10.21 -8.33 -9.85
CA ALA A 105 -11.67 -8.51 -9.97
C ALA A 105 -12.17 -9.80 -9.26
N TRP A 106 -12.03 -9.88 -7.96
CA TRP A 106 -12.59 -10.96 -7.14
C TRP A 106 -13.90 -10.46 -6.51
N GLU A 107 -14.99 -11.15 -6.78
CA GLU A 107 -16.31 -10.79 -6.25
C GLU A 107 -16.40 -11.11 -4.77
N GLY A 108 -16.76 -10.12 -3.95
CA GLY A 108 -16.91 -10.25 -2.49
C GLY A 108 -16.19 -9.16 -1.71
N HIS A 109 -16.07 -9.36 -0.41
CA HIS A 109 -15.40 -8.40 0.48
C HIS A 109 -13.89 -8.63 0.51
N ILE A 110 -13.13 -7.56 0.42
CA ILE A 110 -11.67 -7.56 0.55
C ILE A 110 -11.33 -6.88 1.88
N CYS A 111 -10.88 -7.68 2.84
CA CYS A 111 -10.44 -7.22 4.14
C CYS A 111 -8.91 -7.07 4.13
N CYS A 112 -8.45 -5.85 3.97
CA CYS A 112 -7.03 -5.53 4.00
C CYS A 112 -6.52 -5.51 5.44
N CYS A 113 -5.45 -6.27 5.73
CA CYS A 113 -4.86 -6.39 7.06
C CYS A 113 -3.34 -6.24 6.99
N MET A 114 -2.78 -5.21 7.63
CA MET A 114 -1.35 -5.08 7.85
C MET A 114 -1.03 -5.21 9.34
N ASP A 115 0.06 -5.90 9.69
CA ASP A 115 0.45 -6.11 11.09
C ASP A 115 0.83 -4.76 11.76
N ALA A 116 -0.05 -4.25 12.63
CA ALA A 116 0.21 -3.06 13.43
C ALA A 116 0.83 -3.37 14.80
N ARG A 117 1.26 -4.64 15.04
CA ARG A 117 1.78 -5.16 16.30
C ARG A 117 0.73 -5.19 17.42
N ARG A 118 1.06 -5.90 18.53
CA ARG A 118 0.22 -5.96 19.75
C ARG A 118 -1.21 -6.45 19.47
N LYS A 119 -1.40 -7.46 18.62
CA LYS A 119 -2.71 -8.02 18.22
C LYS A 119 -3.63 -6.98 17.56
N GLN A 120 -3.09 -5.97 16.92
CA GLN A 120 -3.81 -4.99 16.11
C GLN A 120 -3.36 -5.07 14.67
N VAL A 121 -4.27 -4.66 13.77
CA VAL A 121 -4.00 -4.53 12.35
C VAL A 121 -4.34 -3.12 11.87
N TYR A 122 -3.60 -2.62 10.89
CA TYR A 122 -4.12 -1.57 10.03
C TYR A 122 -5.09 -2.24 9.08
N ASN A 123 -6.30 -1.72 9.01
CA ASN A 123 -7.41 -2.34 8.32
C ASN A 123 -8.21 -1.34 7.51
N ALA A 124 -8.70 -1.80 6.38
CA ALA A 124 -9.84 -1.25 5.66
C ALA A 124 -10.57 -2.40 4.95
N ILE A 125 -11.86 -2.27 4.79
CA ILE A 125 -12.74 -3.24 4.11
C ILE A 125 -13.27 -2.60 2.85
N PHE A 126 -13.24 -3.36 1.76
CA PHE A 126 -13.76 -2.97 0.46
C PHE A 126 -14.72 -4.05 -0.04
N LEU A 127 -15.70 -3.63 -0.85
CA LEU A 127 -16.55 -4.51 -1.62
C LEU A 127 -16.12 -4.47 -3.09
N ALA A 128 -15.78 -5.61 -3.65
CA ALA A 128 -15.54 -5.80 -5.07
C ALA A 128 -16.76 -6.45 -5.70
N GLU A 129 -17.42 -5.75 -6.59
CA GLU A 129 -18.63 -6.18 -7.27
C GLU A 129 -18.71 -5.59 -8.67
N ASN A 130 -19.02 -6.46 -9.66
CA ASN A 130 -19.15 -6.06 -11.07
C ASN A 130 -17.91 -5.30 -11.61
N GLY A 131 -16.72 -5.71 -11.20
CA GLY A 131 -15.44 -5.09 -11.59
C GLY A 131 -15.18 -3.71 -10.96
N LYS A 132 -16.00 -3.29 -10.00
CA LYS A 132 -15.85 -2.05 -9.24
C LYS A 132 -15.44 -2.34 -7.81
N LEU A 133 -14.48 -1.56 -7.30
CA LEU A 133 -14.10 -1.57 -5.89
C LEU A 133 -14.80 -0.39 -5.18
N THR A 134 -15.49 -0.69 -4.08
CA THR A 134 -16.14 0.31 -3.23
C THR A 134 -15.57 0.21 -1.83
N ARG A 135 -15.06 1.31 -1.27
CA ARG A 135 -14.58 1.38 0.10
C ARG A 135 -15.77 1.31 1.08
N ILE A 136 -15.69 0.40 2.05
CA ILE A 136 -16.70 0.23 3.11
C ILE A 136 -16.24 0.91 4.39
N THR A 137 -14.95 0.77 4.77
CA THR A 137 -14.40 1.41 5.97
C THR A 137 -13.20 2.27 5.63
N GLU A 138 -13.01 3.34 6.40
CA GLU A 138 -11.80 4.16 6.32
C GLU A 138 -10.57 3.38 6.81
N ASP A 139 -9.39 3.87 6.43
CA ASP A 139 -8.14 3.34 6.95
C ASP A 139 -8.06 3.54 8.46
N ARG A 140 -7.87 2.46 9.21
CA ARG A 140 -7.90 2.47 10.68
C ARG A 140 -6.90 1.50 11.29
N ALA A 141 -6.63 1.68 12.59
CA ALA A 141 -5.98 0.68 13.42
C ALA A 141 -7.04 0.06 14.33
N ILE A 142 -7.22 -1.25 14.26
CA ILE A 142 -8.27 -1.98 14.98
C ILE A 142 -7.69 -3.24 15.63
N SER A 143 -8.25 -3.69 16.74
CA SER A 143 -7.92 -4.98 17.33
C SER A 143 -8.49 -6.13 16.50
N LEU A 144 -7.88 -7.32 16.60
CA LEU A 144 -8.43 -8.50 15.92
C LEU A 144 -9.79 -8.90 16.48
N GLU A 145 -10.07 -8.64 17.76
CA GLU A 145 -11.35 -8.92 18.40
C GLU A 145 -12.48 -8.03 17.85
N GLU A 146 -12.22 -6.72 17.73
CA GLU A 146 -13.17 -5.78 17.12
C GLU A 146 -13.39 -6.10 15.63
N LEU A 147 -12.30 -6.42 14.90
CA LEU A 147 -12.41 -6.83 13.50
C LEU A 147 -13.25 -8.10 13.34
N GLN A 148 -13.08 -9.11 14.21
CA GLN A 148 -13.91 -10.32 14.20
C GLN A 148 -15.40 -9.99 14.30
N SER A 149 -15.75 -9.17 15.30
CA SER A 149 -17.15 -8.79 15.52
C SER A 149 -17.77 -8.08 14.31
N GLU A 150 -17.00 -7.30 13.58
CA GLU A 150 -17.48 -6.65 12.34
C GLU A 150 -17.64 -7.65 11.20
N LEU A 151 -16.64 -8.54 11.00
CA LEU A 151 -16.67 -9.51 9.91
C LEU A 151 -17.78 -10.55 10.05
N GLU A 152 -18.21 -10.88 11.30
CA GLU A 152 -19.35 -11.77 11.58
C GLU A 152 -20.69 -11.26 11.02
N HIS A 153 -20.79 -9.97 10.69
CA HIS A 153 -21.98 -9.35 10.13
C HIS A 153 -21.89 -9.14 8.61
N ILE A 154 -20.84 -9.63 7.98
CA ILE A 154 -20.63 -9.51 6.53
C ILE A 154 -21.06 -10.81 5.85
N ASP A 155 -21.99 -10.71 4.93
CA ASP A 155 -22.43 -11.83 4.10
C ASP A 155 -21.52 -12.03 2.88
N GLY A 156 -21.33 -13.31 2.52
CA GLY A 156 -20.56 -13.69 1.33
C GLY A 156 -19.05 -13.88 1.56
N PRO A 157 -18.27 -14.06 0.49
CA PRO A 157 -16.85 -14.35 0.59
C PRO A 157 -16.05 -13.15 1.09
N ILE A 158 -15.12 -13.41 2.03
CA ILE A 158 -14.22 -12.40 2.58
C ILE A 158 -12.77 -12.82 2.28
N TYR A 159 -12.06 -12.02 1.52
CA TYR A 159 -10.65 -12.23 1.15
C TYR A 159 -9.76 -11.42 2.07
N LEU A 160 -8.79 -12.08 2.72
CA LEU A 160 -7.78 -11.42 3.55
C LEU A 160 -6.51 -11.14 2.74
N VAL A 161 -6.07 -9.90 2.68
CA VAL A 161 -4.83 -9.48 2.00
C VAL A 161 -3.94 -8.64 2.92
N GLY A 162 -2.65 -8.64 2.65
CA GLY A 162 -1.64 -7.90 3.40
C GLY A 162 -0.76 -8.81 4.28
N ASP A 163 0.31 -8.25 4.81
CA ASP A 163 1.27 -8.97 5.66
C ASP A 163 0.72 -9.36 7.05
N GLY A 164 -0.44 -8.81 7.44
CA GLY A 164 -1.22 -9.21 8.60
C GLY A 164 -2.29 -10.28 8.32
N ALA A 165 -2.53 -10.63 7.04
CA ALA A 165 -3.63 -11.54 6.65
C ALA A 165 -3.51 -12.93 7.29
N ALA A 166 -2.32 -13.54 7.27
CA ALA A 166 -2.09 -14.85 7.87
C ALA A 166 -2.30 -14.84 9.39
N LEU A 167 -1.90 -13.76 10.08
CA LEU A 167 -2.15 -13.58 11.51
C LEU A 167 -3.66 -13.47 11.79
N ALA A 168 -4.36 -12.63 11.02
CA ALA A 168 -5.79 -12.44 11.14
C ALA A 168 -6.55 -13.77 10.89
N HIS A 169 -6.26 -14.46 9.78
CA HIS A 169 -6.87 -15.75 9.45
C HIS A 169 -6.73 -16.79 10.58
N LYS A 170 -5.50 -16.92 11.13
CA LYS A 170 -5.24 -17.85 12.23
C LYS A 170 -5.98 -17.47 13.53
N THR A 171 -6.12 -16.17 13.80
CA THR A 171 -6.65 -15.67 15.08
C THR A 171 -8.18 -15.64 15.10
N LEU A 172 -8.79 -15.24 13.98
CA LEU A 172 -10.24 -15.04 13.89
C LEU A 172 -11.02 -16.36 13.83
N GLY A 173 -10.43 -17.42 13.27
CA GLY A 173 -11.08 -18.75 13.23
C GLY A 173 -12.38 -18.81 12.40
N MET A 174 -12.60 -17.84 11.52
CA MET A 174 -13.74 -17.71 10.63
C MET A 174 -13.45 -18.34 9.26
N ASP A 175 -14.50 -18.56 8.46
CA ASP A 175 -14.37 -19.01 7.07
C ASP A 175 -13.93 -17.83 6.17
N LEU A 176 -12.63 -17.53 6.21
CA LEU A 176 -11.99 -16.44 5.48
C LEU A 176 -11.06 -16.99 4.41
N ILE A 177 -10.99 -16.33 3.27
CA ILE A 177 -10.22 -16.79 2.14
C ILE A 177 -8.86 -16.07 2.09
N LEU A 178 -7.77 -16.86 2.13
CA LEU A 178 -6.45 -16.36 1.82
C LEU A 178 -6.19 -16.55 0.32
N PRO A 179 -6.01 -15.48 -0.46
CA PRO A 179 -5.55 -15.59 -1.84
C PRO A 179 -4.19 -16.31 -1.93
N PRO A 180 -3.79 -16.81 -3.11
CA PRO A 180 -2.43 -17.34 -3.29
C PRO A 180 -1.35 -16.37 -2.80
N GLU A 181 -0.28 -16.89 -2.20
CA GLU A 181 0.76 -16.10 -1.50
C GLU A 181 1.25 -14.90 -2.32
N HIS A 182 1.49 -15.09 -3.62
CA HIS A 182 1.95 -14.04 -4.52
C HIS A 182 0.94 -12.90 -4.77
N ARG A 183 -0.31 -13.02 -4.27
CA ARG A 183 -1.36 -12.01 -4.33
C ARG A 183 -1.69 -11.40 -2.98
N GLN A 184 -1.10 -11.90 -1.88
CA GLN A 184 -1.42 -11.42 -0.53
C GLN A 184 -0.70 -10.13 -0.16
N HIS A 185 0.49 -9.88 -0.70
CA HIS A 185 1.35 -8.79 -0.25
C HIS A 185 1.13 -7.49 -1.05
N GLN A 186 1.53 -6.39 -0.43
CA GLN A 186 1.56 -5.06 -1.01
C GLN A 186 2.43 -5.02 -2.27
N ARG A 187 1.94 -4.34 -3.31
CA ARG A 187 2.60 -4.23 -4.61
C ARG A 187 2.47 -2.83 -5.20
N ALA A 188 3.52 -2.39 -5.88
CA ALA A 188 3.54 -1.09 -6.56
C ALA A 188 2.57 -1.02 -7.74
N SER A 189 2.21 -2.15 -8.35
CA SER A 189 1.14 -2.19 -9.36
C SER A 189 -0.20 -1.75 -8.79
N GLY A 190 -0.54 -2.17 -7.56
CA GLY A 190 -1.74 -1.69 -6.87
C GLY A 190 -1.66 -0.20 -6.52
N VAL A 191 -0.47 0.29 -6.14
CA VAL A 191 -0.23 1.73 -5.91
C VAL A 191 -0.47 2.54 -7.20
N ALA A 192 -0.02 2.04 -8.35
CA ALA A 192 -0.27 2.69 -9.63
C ALA A 192 -1.77 2.78 -9.95
N LEU A 193 -2.54 1.70 -9.71
CA LEU A 193 -3.99 1.70 -9.91
C LEU A 193 -4.69 2.68 -8.98
N ALA A 194 -4.37 2.69 -7.69
CA ALA A 194 -4.93 3.63 -6.73
C ALA A 194 -4.60 5.09 -7.10
N ALA A 195 -3.39 5.34 -7.59
CA ALA A 195 -2.99 6.66 -8.04
C ALA A 195 -3.76 7.13 -9.28
N ILE A 196 -4.05 6.24 -10.23
CA ILE A 196 -4.88 6.57 -11.41
C ILE A 196 -6.28 7.01 -10.97
N GLU A 197 -6.90 6.29 -10.04
CA GLU A 197 -8.20 6.67 -9.50
C GLU A 197 -8.16 8.00 -8.75
N ALA A 198 -7.14 8.21 -7.91
CA ALA A 198 -6.94 9.46 -7.19
C ALA A 198 -6.69 10.65 -8.14
N MET A 199 -5.86 10.48 -9.17
CA MET A 199 -5.63 11.50 -10.18
C MET A 199 -6.91 11.86 -10.95
N ASN A 200 -7.76 10.88 -11.26
CA ASN A 200 -9.06 11.12 -11.90
C ASN A 200 -10.00 11.95 -11.00
N ARG A 201 -9.81 11.90 -9.67
CA ARG A 201 -10.50 12.77 -8.69
C ARG A 201 -9.79 14.11 -8.47
N GLY A 202 -8.64 14.35 -9.08
CA GLY A 202 -7.84 15.59 -8.92
C GLY A 202 -6.99 15.63 -7.64
N GLU A 203 -6.66 14.48 -7.06
CA GLU A 203 -5.95 14.35 -5.77
C GLU A 203 -4.41 14.32 -5.88
N SER A 204 -3.83 14.61 -7.05
CA SER A 204 -2.38 14.72 -7.17
C SER A 204 -1.85 16.01 -6.53
N THR A 205 -0.67 15.94 -5.94
CA THR A 205 -0.01 17.08 -5.28
C THR A 205 1.40 17.30 -5.83
N ASP A 206 2.03 18.41 -5.45
CA ASP A 206 3.48 18.53 -5.62
C ASP A 206 4.24 17.68 -4.57
N GLY A 207 5.51 17.41 -4.82
CA GLY A 207 6.33 16.62 -3.92
C GLY A 207 6.48 17.26 -2.52
N ALA A 208 6.37 18.58 -2.38
CA ALA A 208 6.51 19.26 -1.10
C ALA A 208 5.31 18.99 -0.17
N ALA A 209 4.11 18.96 -0.74
CA ALA A 209 2.87 18.72 0.00
C ALA A 209 2.65 17.25 0.38
N LEU A 210 3.32 16.30 -0.29
CA LEU A 210 3.21 14.88 0.02
C LEU A 210 3.63 14.59 1.46
N GLN A 211 2.78 13.92 2.22
CA GLN A 211 3.06 13.51 3.61
C GLN A 211 2.67 12.06 3.86
N PRO A 212 3.42 11.35 4.74
CA PRO A 212 2.99 10.04 5.22
C PRO A 212 1.69 10.11 6.01
N ASN A 213 0.82 9.12 5.81
CA ASN A 213 -0.38 8.92 6.62
C ASN A 213 -0.07 7.99 7.80
N TYR A 214 0.06 8.56 9.01
CA TYR A 214 0.33 7.81 10.22
C TYR A 214 -0.94 7.64 11.05
N LEU A 215 -1.50 6.44 11.05
CA LEU A 215 -2.65 6.10 11.92
C LEU A 215 -2.25 5.86 13.39
N ARG A 216 -0.97 5.69 13.65
CA ARG A 216 -0.41 5.49 15.01
C ARG A 216 0.89 6.26 15.15
N MET A 217 1.18 6.68 16.37
CA MET A 217 2.50 7.23 16.73
C MET A 217 3.60 6.18 16.51
N SER A 218 4.80 6.62 16.18
CA SER A 218 5.96 5.74 16.12
C SER A 218 6.21 5.06 17.48
N GLN A 219 6.91 3.93 17.47
CA GLN A 219 7.28 3.24 18.71
C GLN A 219 8.10 4.16 19.64
N ALA A 220 9.03 4.92 19.07
CA ALA A 220 9.88 5.85 19.83
C ALA A 220 9.09 6.99 20.48
N GLU A 221 8.08 7.52 19.80
CA GLU A 221 7.20 8.55 20.38
C GLU A 221 6.35 7.99 21.52
N ARG A 222 5.81 6.77 21.37
CA ARG A 222 5.05 6.11 22.44
C ARG A 222 5.91 5.84 23.67
N GLU A 223 7.10 5.25 23.49
CA GLU A 223 8.04 4.99 24.57
C GLU A 223 8.49 6.28 25.29
N ARG A 224 8.67 7.37 24.53
CA ARG A 224 8.96 8.68 25.11
C ARG A 224 7.81 9.19 25.96
N LEU A 225 6.56 9.07 25.49
CA LEU A 225 5.38 9.49 26.25
C LEU A 225 5.16 8.63 27.51
N GLU A 226 5.44 7.33 27.45
CA GLU A 226 5.41 6.43 28.61
C GLU A 226 6.43 6.87 29.68
N ARG A 227 7.68 7.14 29.29
CA ARG A 227 8.73 7.63 30.20
C ARG A 227 8.48 9.02 30.79
N MET A 228 7.63 9.83 30.19
CA MET A 228 7.28 11.16 30.72
C MET A 228 6.10 11.11 31.71
N LYS A 229 5.46 9.94 31.87
CA LYS A 229 4.37 9.72 32.83
C LYS A 229 4.83 9.09 34.16
N ASP A 230 6.06 8.51 34.14
CA ASP A 230 6.78 8.00 35.32
C ASP A 230 7.66 9.10 35.92
#